data_6fc9fa808715dc5b6787d9716075ffad
#
_entry.id   6fc9fa808715dc5b6787d9716075ffad
#
_cell.length_a   1.000
_cell.length_b   1.000
_cell.length_c   1.000
_cell.angle_alpha   90.00
_cell.angle_beta   90.00
_cell.angle_gamma   90.00
#
_symmetry.space_group_name_H-M   'P 1'
#
loop_
_entity.id
_entity.type
_entity.pdbx_description
1 polymer ?
#
loop_
_entity_poly.entity_id
_entity_poly.type
_entity_poly.pdbx_seq_one_letter_code
_entity_poly.pdbx_strand_id
1 'polypeptide(L)'
;MQPITTEIVSRTIIKRPADSHKGNYGRIMLIGGNQNFGGAIIMAATAATYSGAGLVTVATDPSNFTSLHARLPEAMVIDYHQTDTLLNLLAGMDVIVIGPGLGTDTVADQLLTAVLAATHVPQRLVIDGSALTLLAQQARPLPATDIVVTPH
;
A
#
# COMPACT_ATOMS: atom_id res chain seq x y z
N MET A 1 25.60 1.20 4.04
CA MET A 1 24.58 2.05 3.42
C MET A 1 25.17 2.71 2.19
N GLN A 2 24.47 2.70 1.07
CA GLN A 2 24.89 3.41 -0.12
C GLN A 2 24.32 4.84 -0.06
N PRO A 3 25.14 5.89 -0.22
CA PRO A 3 24.65 7.27 -0.18
C PRO A 3 23.80 7.57 -1.42
N ILE A 4 22.76 8.38 -1.26
CA ILE A 4 21.96 8.88 -2.37
C ILE A 4 22.74 10.01 -3.03
N THR A 5 23.16 9.80 -4.29
CA THR A 5 23.91 10.77 -5.09
C THR A 5 22.97 11.52 -6.05
N THR A 6 23.42 12.67 -6.55
CA THR A 6 22.69 13.43 -7.57
C THR A 6 22.43 12.59 -8.84
N GLU A 7 23.35 11.69 -9.19
CA GLU A 7 23.19 10.77 -10.31
C GLU A 7 22.05 9.78 -10.09
N ILE A 8 21.94 9.20 -8.89
CA ILE A 8 20.81 8.32 -8.51
C ILE A 8 19.50 9.08 -8.61
N VAL A 9 19.45 10.31 -8.07
CA VAL A 9 18.26 11.16 -8.13
C VAL A 9 17.84 11.45 -9.57
N SER A 10 18.77 11.90 -10.41
CA SER A 10 18.48 12.25 -11.82
C SER A 10 18.02 11.06 -12.65
N ARG A 11 18.51 9.85 -12.34
CA ARG A 11 18.10 8.62 -13.01
C ARG A 11 16.75 8.11 -12.51
N THR A 12 16.39 8.38 -11.25
CA THR A 12 15.17 7.88 -10.62
C THR A 12 13.99 8.84 -10.83
N ILE A 13 14.25 10.15 -10.72
CA ILE A 13 13.23 11.19 -10.90
C ILE A 13 13.34 11.76 -12.30
N ILE A 14 12.65 11.13 -13.24
CA ILE A 14 12.59 11.57 -14.64
C ILE A 14 11.50 12.65 -14.83
N LYS A 15 11.80 13.61 -15.71
CA LYS A 15 10.83 14.64 -16.09
C LYS A 15 9.62 13.98 -16.75
N ARG A 16 8.43 14.31 -16.25
CA ARG A 16 7.17 13.79 -16.81
C ARG A 16 6.87 14.46 -18.16
N PRO A 17 6.41 13.71 -19.18
CA PRO A 17 5.94 14.28 -20.44
C PRO A 17 4.76 15.24 -20.21
N ALA A 18 4.69 16.29 -21.02
CA ALA A 18 3.66 17.33 -20.86
C ALA A 18 2.23 16.85 -21.14
N ASP A 19 2.08 15.81 -21.94
CA ASP A 19 0.83 15.16 -22.33
C ASP A 19 0.45 13.98 -21.43
N SER A 20 1.20 13.74 -20.35
CA SER A 20 0.93 12.64 -19.44
C SER A 20 -0.16 12.98 -18.41
N HIS A 21 -0.87 11.95 -17.96
CA HIS A 21 -1.89 12.04 -16.92
C HIS A 21 -1.57 11.08 -15.75
N LYS A 22 -2.28 11.23 -14.64
CA LYS A 22 -2.03 10.44 -13.41
C LYS A 22 -2.05 8.91 -13.64
N GLY A 23 -2.85 8.41 -14.57
CA GLY A 23 -2.90 6.97 -14.89
C GLY A 23 -1.61 6.39 -15.50
N ASN A 24 -0.67 7.24 -15.95
CA ASN A 24 0.62 6.81 -16.50
C ASN A 24 1.68 6.55 -15.41
N TYR A 25 1.40 6.86 -14.15
CA TYR A 25 2.39 6.84 -13.06
C TYR A 25 2.11 5.79 -11.99
N GLY A 26 1.44 4.71 -12.41
CA GLY A 26 1.15 3.56 -11.56
C GLY A 26 -0.03 3.75 -10.61
N ARG A 27 -0.62 2.60 -10.27
CA ARG A 27 -1.74 2.45 -9.33
C ARG A 27 -1.25 1.75 -8.09
N ILE A 28 -1.41 2.37 -6.94
CA ILE A 28 -1.01 1.78 -5.67
C ILE A 28 -2.23 1.61 -4.76
N MET A 29 -2.31 0.44 -4.12
CA MET A 29 -3.24 0.19 -3.04
C MET A 29 -2.48 0.03 -1.73
N LEU A 30 -2.87 0.80 -0.72
CA LEU A 30 -2.35 0.67 0.63
C LEU A 30 -3.43 0.08 1.53
N ILE A 31 -3.09 -0.97 2.28
CA ILE A 31 -4.02 -1.75 3.11
C ILE A 31 -3.53 -1.72 4.56
N GLY A 32 -4.32 -1.10 5.43
CA GLY A 32 -3.97 -0.96 6.84
C GLY A 32 -4.78 0.11 7.56
N GLY A 33 -4.26 0.58 8.70
CA GLY A 33 -4.95 1.57 9.51
C GLY A 33 -6.21 1.00 10.13
N ASN A 34 -6.09 0.23 11.20
CA ASN A 34 -7.24 -0.15 12.00
C ASN A 34 -7.75 1.06 12.81
N GLN A 35 -8.82 0.87 13.56
CA GLN A 35 -9.45 1.90 14.36
C GLN A 35 -8.48 2.67 15.29
N ASN A 36 -7.42 2.02 15.80
CA ASN A 36 -6.48 2.61 16.73
C ASN A 36 -5.21 3.17 16.08
N PHE A 37 -4.87 2.74 14.87
CA PHE A 37 -3.59 3.05 14.21
C PHE A 37 -3.75 3.68 12.83
N GLY A 38 -4.79 4.50 12.64
CA GLY A 38 -5.08 5.20 11.37
C GLY A 38 -3.97 6.14 10.90
N GLY A 39 -3.18 6.71 11.82
CA GLY A 39 -2.07 7.60 11.47
C GLY A 39 -1.03 6.94 10.58
N ALA A 40 -0.73 5.66 10.77
CA ALA A 40 0.27 4.94 9.98
C ALA A 40 -0.12 4.84 8.50
N ILE A 41 -1.37 4.47 8.21
CA ILE A 41 -1.84 4.37 6.83
C ILE A 41 -1.96 5.74 6.16
N ILE A 42 -2.32 6.79 6.91
CA ILE A 42 -2.36 8.17 6.39
C ILE A 42 -0.96 8.64 6.01
N MET A 43 0.05 8.36 6.84
CA MET A 43 1.45 8.68 6.52
C MET A 43 1.94 7.91 5.30
N ALA A 44 1.66 6.63 5.21
CA ALA A 44 2.05 5.80 4.07
C ALA A 44 1.39 6.28 2.76
N ALA A 45 0.09 6.61 2.78
CA ALA A 45 -0.64 7.16 1.64
C ALA A 45 -0.10 8.54 1.23
N THR A 46 0.22 9.40 2.22
CA THR A 46 0.86 10.69 1.98
C THR A 46 2.21 10.50 1.28
N ALA A 47 3.04 9.60 1.78
CA ALA A 47 4.34 9.29 1.17
C ALA A 47 4.19 8.79 -0.27
N ALA A 48 3.26 7.88 -0.54
CA ALA A 48 2.99 7.37 -1.89
C ALA A 48 2.60 8.50 -2.85
N THR A 49 1.68 9.37 -2.43
CA THR A 49 1.22 10.52 -3.23
C THR A 49 2.37 11.47 -3.54
N TYR A 50 3.12 11.90 -2.54
CA TYR A 50 4.24 12.84 -2.72
C TYR A 50 5.46 12.23 -3.41
N SER A 51 5.59 10.90 -3.40
CA SER A 51 6.61 10.19 -4.20
C SER A 51 6.22 10.05 -5.67
N GLY A 52 5.01 10.48 -6.05
CA GLY A 52 4.58 10.57 -7.43
C GLY A 52 3.75 9.39 -7.93
N ALA A 53 3.16 8.59 -7.05
CA ALA A 53 2.16 7.60 -7.45
C ALA A 53 1.00 8.29 -8.19
N GLY A 54 0.54 7.69 -9.29
CA GLY A 54 -0.46 8.29 -10.13
C GLY A 54 -1.87 8.19 -9.54
N LEU A 55 -2.23 7.01 -9.07
CA LEU A 55 -3.52 6.73 -8.42
C LEU A 55 -3.26 6.02 -7.08
N VAL A 56 -3.75 6.61 -6.00
CA VAL A 56 -3.61 6.08 -4.65
C VAL A 56 -4.97 5.65 -4.13
N THR A 57 -5.10 4.36 -3.81
CA THR A 57 -6.27 3.78 -3.15
C THR A 57 -5.87 3.33 -1.76
N VAL A 58 -6.67 3.66 -0.77
CA VAL A 58 -6.43 3.28 0.63
C VAL A 58 -7.58 2.42 1.12
N ALA A 59 -7.29 1.18 1.44
CA ALA A 59 -8.19 0.26 2.12
C ALA A 59 -7.92 0.33 3.62
N THR A 60 -8.86 0.86 4.39
CA THR A 60 -8.68 1.15 5.81
C THR A 60 -10.00 1.00 6.58
N ASP A 61 -9.92 1.02 7.92
CA ASP A 61 -11.11 1.08 8.75
C ASP A 61 -11.91 2.37 8.48
N PRO A 62 -13.25 2.32 8.40
CA PRO A 62 -14.09 3.50 8.14
C PRO A 62 -13.88 4.67 9.08
N SER A 63 -13.43 4.44 10.31
CA SER A 63 -13.11 5.50 11.27
C SER A 63 -12.01 6.45 10.80
N ASN A 64 -11.18 6.02 9.84
CA ASN A 64 -10.07 6.80 9.28
C ASN A 64 -10.47 7.65 8.06
N PHE A 65 -11.65 7.45 7.46
CA PHE A 65 -12.05 8.09 6.19
C PHE A 65 -12.00 9.61 6.25
N THR A 66 -12.60 10.19 7.28
CA THR A 66 -12.63 11.67 7.44
C THR A 66 -11.22 12.26 7.57
N SER A 67 -10.38 11.64 8.41
CA SER A 67 -9.01 12.11 8.63
C SER A 67 -8.15 11.95 7.39
N LEU A 68 -8.34 10.85 6.64
CA LEU A 68 -7.62 10.60 5.40
C LEU A 68 -8.01 11.62 4.31
N HIS A 69 -9.32 11.84 4.08
CA HIS A 69 -9.77 12.83 3.10
C HIS A 69 -9.41 14.26 3.48
N ALA A 70 -9.38 14.60 4.77
CA ALA A 70 -8.89 15.90 5.21
C ALA A 70 -7.41 16.13 4.87
N ARG A 71 -6.61 15.07 4.84
CA ARG A 71 -5.17 15.11 4.53
C ARG A 71 -4.87 14.93 3.04
N LEU A 72 -5.60 14.03 2.38
CA LEU A 72 -5.38 13.59 0.99
C LEU A 72 -6.73 13.48 0.27
N PRO A 73 -7.33 14.60 -0.14
CA PRO A 73 -8.65 14.60 -0.78
C PRO A 73 -8.66 13.87 -2.14
N GLU A 74 -7.50 13.71 -2.78
CA GLU A 74 -7.36 13.00 -4.05
C GLU A 74 -7.26 11.48 -3.91
N ALA A 75 -7.04 10.93 -2.71
CA ALA A 75 -6.96 9.49 -2.49
C ALA A 75 -8.36 8.85 -2.56
N MET A 76 -8.44 7.72 -3.25
CA MET A 76 -9.63 6.86 -3.19
C MET A 76 -9.60 6.06 -1.88
N VAL A 77 -10.73 5.95 -1.19
CA VAL A 77 -10.82 5.27 0.09
C VAL A 77 -11.88 4.18 0.03
N ILE A 78 -11.55 3.00 0.53
CA ILE A 78 -12.46 1.87 0.63
C ILE A 78 -12.40 1.26 2.04
N ASP A 79 -13.51 0.69 2.47
CA ASP A 79 -13.58 -0.08 3.70
C ASP A 79 -12.93 -1.46 3.49
N TYR A 80 -11.86 -1.76 4.22
CA TYR A 80 -11.14 -3.03 4.09
C TYR A 80 -11.94 -4.24 4.59
N HIS A 81 -13.02 -4.04 5.33
CA HIS A 81 -13.94 -5.13 5.70
C HIS A 81 -14.74 -5.65 4.49
N GLN A 82 -14.85 -4.87 3.42
CA GLN A 82 -15.45 -5.28 2.16
C GLN A 82 -14.44 -6.06 1.30
N THR A 83 -14.07 -7.24 1.74
CA THR A 83 -12.98 -8.03 1.14
C THR A 83 -13.17 -8.27 -0.36
N ASP A 84 -14.38 -8.57 -0.83
CA ASP A 84 -14.64 -8.79 -2.26
C ASP A 84 -14.36 -7.53 -3.09
N THR A 85 -14.77 -6.36 -2.61
CA THR A 85 -14.51 -5.08 -3.25
C THR A 85 -13.00 -4.80 -3.29
N LEU A 86 -12.32 -5.04 -2.18
CA LEU A 86 -10.87 -4.88 -2.07
C LEU A 86 -10.15 -5.77 -3.08
N LEU A 87 -10.45 -7.07 -3.14
CA LEU A 87 -9.78 -8.02 -4.02
C LEU A 87 -10.05 -7.74 -5.51
N ASN A 88 -11.27 -7.32 -5.85
CA ASN A 88 -11.60 -6.91 -7.21
C ASN A 88 -10.78 -5.70 -7.67
N LEU A 89 -10.59 -4.70 -6.79
CA LEU A 89 -9.76 -3.54 -7.10
C LEU A 89 -8.27 -3.87 -7.10
N LEU A 90 -7.82 -4.79 -6.22
CA LEU A 90 -6.43 -5.21 -6.10
C LEU A 90 -5.89 -5.77 -7.42
N ALA A 91 -6.70 -6.49 -8.18
CA ALA A 91 -6.30 -7.05 -9.48
C ALA A 91 -5.81 -5.98 -10.49
N GLY A 92 -6.26 -4.74 -10.36
CA GLY A 92 -5.87 -3.63 -11.24
C GLY A 92 -4.71 -2.76 -10.70
N MET A 93 -4.05 -3.16 -9.62
CA MET A 93 -2.97 -2.39 -9.00
C MET A 93 -1.59 -2.82 -9.51
N ASP A 94 -0.67 -1.87 -9.62
CA ASP A 94 0.73 -2.12 -9.95
C ASP A 94 1.55 -2.41 -8.70
N VAL A 95 1.21 -1.76 -7.58
CA VAL A 95 1.87 -1.90 -6.29
C VAL A 95 0.84 -2.07 -5.19
N ILE A 96 1.10 -3.00 -4.29
CA ILE A 96 0.29 -3.26 -3.11
C ILE A 96 1.16 -3.07 -1.87
N VAL A 97 0.67 -2.30 -0.91
CA VAL A 97 1.31 -2.11 0.40
C VAL A 97 0.36 -2.65 1.46
N ILE A 98 0.83 -3.55 2.31
CA ILE A 98 0.01 -4.08 3.41
C ILE A 98 0.78 -4.03 4.73
N GLY A 99 0.10 -3.58 5.79
CA GLY A 99 0.63 -3.64 7.15
C GLY A 99 0.68 -2.34 7.93
N PRO A 100 0.84 -1.14 7.33
CA PRO A 100 0.90 0.10 8.11
C PRO A 100 -0.34 0.26 9.00
N GLY A 101 -0.19 0.13 10.32
CA GLY A 101 -1.29 0.25 11.27
C GLY A 101 -2.41 -0.79 11.14
N LEU A 102 -2.17 -1.93 10.48
CA LEU A 102 -3.17 -2.97 10.23
C LEU A 102 -3.65 -3.64 11.53
N GLY A 103 -2.75 -3.80 12.50
CA GLY A 103 -2.98 -4.61 13.69
C GLY A 103 -2.67 -6.09 13.47
N THR A 104 -2.95 -6.90 14.49
CA THR A 104 -2.64 -8.35 14.48
C THR A 104 -3.84 -9.19 14.92
N ASP A 105 -5.04 -8.63 14.79
CA ASP A 105 -6.29 -9.32 15.08
C ASP A 105 -6.71 -10.27 13.94
N THR A 106 -7.84 -10.92 14.11
CA THR A 106 -8.38 -11.87 13.13
C THR A 106 -8.66 -11.23 11.78
N VAL A 107 -9.12 -9.96 11.76
CA VAL A 107 -9.40 -9.23 10.52
C VAL A 107 -8.10 -8.98 9.76
N ALA A 108 -7.07 -8.50 10.46
CA ALA A 108 -5.75 -8.28 9.89
C ALA A 108 -5.13 -9.57 9.31
N ASP A 109 -5.29 -10.69 10.03
CA ASP A 109 -4.81 -12.00 9.63
C ASP A 109 -5.50 -12.51 8.36
N GLN A 110 -6.83 -12.37 8.28
CA GLN A 110 -7.63 -12.74 7.11
C GLN A 110 -7.29 -11.87 5.90
N LEU A 111 -7.17 -10.55 6.09
CA LEU A 111 -6.78 -9.62 5.04
C LEU A 111 -5.40 -9.94 4.48
N LEU A 112 -4.41 -10.18 5.35
CA LEU A 112 -3.07 -10.56 4.91
C LEU A 112 -3.11 -11.84 4.08
N THR A 113 -3.81 -12.87 4.54
CA THR A 113 -3.95 -14.14 3.83
C THR A 113 -4.58 -13.95 2.46
N ALA A 114 -5.68 -13.20 2.37
CA ALA A 114 -6.39 -12.94 1.12
C ALA A 114 -5.53 -12.13 0.13
N VAL A 115 -4.83 -11.09 0.61
CA VAL A 115 -3.96 -10.26 -0.22
C VAL A 115 -2.78 -11.04 -0.76
N LEU A 116 -2.12 -11.86 0.07
CA LEU A 116 -1.00 -12.70 -0.39
C LEU A 116 -1.45 -13.70 -1.46
N ALA A 117 -2.63 -14.31 -1.30
CA ALA A 117 -3.18 -15.26 -2.27
C ALA A 117 -3.61 -14.61 -3.59
N ALA A 118 -4.05 -13.34 -3.55
CA ALA A 118 -4.54 -12.61 -4.72
C ALA A 118 -3.44 -11.85 -5.47
N THR A 119 -2.30 -11.58 -4.84
CA THR A 119 -1.18 -10.86 -5.46
C THR A 119 -0.45 -11.75 -6.47
N HIS A 120 -0.17 -11.23 -7.66
CA HIS A 120 0.46 -11.96 -8.74
C HIS A 120 1.36 -11.07 -9.60
N VAL A 121 2.23 -11.70 -10.41
CA VAL A 121 3.07 -10.99 -11.39
C VAL A 121 2.16 -10.28 -12.44
N PRO A 122 2.45 -9.00 -12.82
CA PRO A 122 3.65 -8.21 -12.52
C PRO A 122 3.51 -7.26 -11.31
N GLN A 123 2.53 -7.44 -10.44
CA GLN A 123 2.35 -6.61 -9.26
C GLN A 123 3.58 -6.65 -8.35
N ARG A 124 3.83 -5.60 -7.58
CA ARG A 124 4.85 -5.54 -6.54
C ARG A 124 4.20 -5.44 -5.17
N LEU A 125 4.79 -6.10 -4.19
CA LEU A 125 4.25 -6.17 -2.84
C LEU A 125 5.21 -5.54 -1.83
N VAL A 126 4.71 -4.61 -1.02
CA VAL A 126 5.42 -4.07 0.14
C VAL A 126 4.73 -4.57 1.40
N ILE A 127 5.49 -5.19 2.28
CA ILE A 127 4.99 -5.74 3.55
C ILE A 127 5.64 -4.98 4.71
N ASP A 128 4.84 -4.31 5.51
CA ASP A 128 5.29 -3.44 6.59
C ASP A 128 4.65 -3.80 7.94
N GLY A 129 5.27 -3.36 9.00
CA GLY A 129 4.73 -3.31 10.37
C GLY A 129 3.97 -4.56 10.80
N SER A 130 2.67 -4.41 11.08
CA SER A 130 1.83 -5.51 11.61
C SER A 130 1.75 -6.73 10.68
N ALA A 131 1.81 -6.54 9.36
CA ALA A 131 1.81 -7.67 8.43
C ALA A 131 3.09 -8.51 8.55
N LEU A 132 4.25 -7.90 8.80
CA LEU A 132 5.49 -8.63 9.10
C LEU A 132 5.39 -9.40 10.43
N THR A 133 4.76 -8.81 11.44
CA THR A 133 4.51 -9.49 12.72
C THR A 133 3.66 -10.74 12.52
N LEU A 134 2.57 -10.64 11.74
CA LEU A 134 1.71 -11.79 11.41
C LEU A 134 2.45 -12.88 10.62
N LEU A 135 3.31 -12.49 9.66
CA LEU A 135 4.14 -13.44 8.92
C LEU A 135 5.15 -14.16 9.82
N ALA A 136 5.72 -13.46 10.80
CA ALA A 136 6.65 -14.06 11.77
C ALA A 136 5.94 -15.04 12.73
N GLN A 137 4.67 -14.78 13.05
CA GLN A 137 3.88 -15.66 13.92
C GLN A 137 3.41 -16.92 13.20
N GLN A 138 3.10 -16.83 11.91
CA GLN A 138 2.61 -17.94 11.13
C GLN A 138 3.16 -17.89 9.70
N ALA A 139 3.96 -18.90 9.35
CA ALA A 139 4.48 -19.04 7.99
C ALA A 139 3.34 -19.17 6.96
N ARG A 140 3.46 -18.42 5.87
CA ARG A 140 2.49 -18.40 4.76
C ARG A 140 3.21 -18.44 3.42
N PRO A 141 2.60 -19.02 2.40
CA PRO A 141 3.11 -18.90 1.03
C PRO A 141 3.18 -17.41 0.64
N LEU A 142 4.33 -17.00 0.13
CA LEU A 142 4.47 -15.68 -0.47
C LEU A 142 4.20 -15.77 -1.98
N PRO A 143 3.59 -14.74 -2.58
CA PRO A 143 3.38 -14.71 -4.03
C PRO A 143 4.72 -14.66 -4.78
N ALA A 144 4.75 -15.22 -5.99
CA ALA A 144 5.93 -15.21 -6.85
C ALA A 144 6.08 -13.85 -7.56
N THR A 145 6.32 -12.79 -6.78
CA THR A 145 6.46 -11.41 -7.26
C THR A 145 7.60 -10.70 -6.55
N ASP A 146 7.95 -9.48 -6.97
CA ASP A 146 8.91 -8.65 -6.26
C ASP A 146 8.32 -8.21 -4.92
N ILE A 147 9.02 -8.55 -3.83
CA ILE A 147 8.59 -8.22 -2.47
C ILE A 147 9.63 -7.32 -1.80
N VAL A 148 9.16 -6.24 -1.21
CA VAL A 148 9.94 -5.35 -0.34
C VAL A 148 9.40 -5.48 1.08
N VAL A 149 10.28 -5.63 2.05
CA VAL A 149 9.93 -5.65 3.48
C VAL A 149 10.56 -4.46 4.19
N THR A 150 9.82 -3.84 5.10
CA THR A 150 10.24 -2.64 5.82
C THR A 150 10.20 -2.88 7.34
N PRO A 151 11.11 -3.73 7.87
CA PRO A 151 11.17 -4.00 9.31
C PRO A 151 11.71 -2.79 10.07
N HIS A 152 11.15 -2.56 11.27
CA HIS A 152 11.69 -1.60 12.25
C HIS A 152 12.87 -2.15 13.01
#